data_342338df0b2d381f3efea91c22199f53
#
_entry.id   342338df0b2d381f3efea91c22199f53
#
_cell.length_a   1.000
_cell.length_b   1.000
_cell.length_c   1.000
_cell.angle_alpha   90.00
_cell.angle_beta   90.00
_cell.angle_gamma   90.00
#
_symmetry.space_group_name_H-M   'P 1'
#
loop_
_entity.id
_entity.type
_entity.pdbx_description
1 polymer ?
#
loop_
_entity_poly.entity_id
_entity_poly.type
_entity_poly.pdbx_seq_one_letter_code
_entity_poly.pdbx_strand_id
1 'polypeptide(L)' 'MRDVPIRDEVIRLGQLLKVAGLAGSGGEAKALLDAGLVQVNGASEARRGRQLRDGDVVAVGSDEVRVVSSSPTSAS' A
#
# COMPACT_ATOMS: atom_id res chain seq x y z
N MET A 1 -2.63 -12.56 5.51
CA MET A 1 -2.07 -11.24 5.14
C MET A 1 -0.69 -11.42 4.57
N ARG A 2 -0.39 -10.74 3.49
CA ARG A 2 0.89 -10.90 2.81
C ARG A 2 1.77 -9.70 3.12
N ASP A 3 3.06 -9.91 3.33
CA ASP A 3 4.00 -8.82 3.53
C ASP A 3 4.53 -8.35 2.19
N VAL A 4 4.65 -7.03 2.04
CA VAL A 4 5.19 -6.43 0.83
C VAL A 4 6.43 -5.63 1.21
N PRO A 5 7.61 -6.14 0.89
CA PRO A 5 8.83 -5.43 1.25
C PRO A 5 9.04 -4.22 0.35
N ILE A 6 9.49 -3.13 0.92
CA ILE A 6 9.83 -1.94 0.17
C ILE A 6 11.26 -1.55 0.51
N ARG A 7 11.92 -0.84 -0.40
CA ARG A 7 13.31 -0.47 -0.20
C ARG A 7 13.47 0.77 0.67
N ASP A 8 12.58 1.71 0.50
CA ASP A 8 12.67 2.97 1.18
C ASP A 8 11.87 2.93 2.47
N GLU A 9 11.95 3.99 3.24
CA GLU A 9 11.18 4.08 4.49
C GLU A 9 9.71 4.30 4.22
N VAL A 10 9.36 4.85 3.06
CA VAL A 10 7.98 5.15 2.71
C VAL A 10 7.70 4.71 1.28
N ILE A 11 6.44 4.45 1.00
CA ILE A 11 5.98 4.18 -0.36
C ILE A 11 4.62 4.86 -0.51
N ARG A 12 4.33 5.38 -1.69
CA ARG A 12 3.02 5.97 -1.93
C ARG A 12 2.00 4.89 -2.16
N LEU A 13 0.77 5.14 -1.73
CA LEU A 13 -0.30 4.15 -1.81
C LEU A 13 -0.50 3.62 -3.24
N GLY A 14 -0.57 4.52 -4.22
CA GLY A 14 -0.76 4.08 -5.61
C GLY A 14 0.36 3.16 -6.08
N GLN A 15 1.58 3.44 -5.66
CA GLN A 15 2.71 2.61 -6.03
C GLN A 15 2.68 1.27 -5.30
N LEU A 16 2.28 1.27 -4.04
CA LEU A 16 2.15 0.03 -3.29
C LEU A 16 1.13 -0.90 -3.96
N LEU A 17 0.01 -0.36 -4.42
CA LEU A 17 -1.01 -1.18 -5.07
C LEU A 17 -0.44 -1.91 -6.28
N LYS A 18 0.44 -1.23 -7.04
CA LYS A 18 1.07 -1.88 -8.20
C LYS A 18 2.11 -2.91 -7.78
N VAL A 19 2.97 -2.54 -6.84
CA VAL A 19 4.05 -3.44 -6.41
C VAL A 19 3.48 -4.68 -5.75
N ALA A 20 2.39 -4.54 -5.03
CA ALA A 20 1.76 -5.67 -4.35
C ALA A 20 0.92 -6.53 -5.28
N GLY A 21 0.75 -6.11 -6.53
CA GLY A 21 -0.08 -6.85 -7.47
C GLY A 21 -1.57 -6.68 -7.24
N LEU A 22 -1.97 -5.69 -6.46
CA LEU A 22 -3.39 -5.42 -6.24
C LEU A 22 -3.97 -4.59 -7.37
N ALA A 23 -3.12 -3.89 -8.12
CA ALA A 23 -3.50 -3.15 -9.32
C ALA A 23 -2.50 -3.48 -10.40
N GLY A 24 -2.95 -3.64 -11.63
CA GLY A 24 -2.09 -3.98 -12.74
C GLY A 24 -1.42 -2.77 -13.38
N SER A 25 -1.87 -1.56 -13.07
CA SER A 25 -1.33 -0.35 -13.66
C SER A 25 -1.69 0.84 -12.80
N GLY A 26 -1.11 1.98 -13.10
CA GLY A 26 -1.46 3.22 -12.41
C GLY A 26 -2.91 3.60 -12.61
N GLY A 27 -3.45 3.37 -13.80
CA GLY A 27 -4.85 3.65 -14.07
C GLY A 27 -5.78 2.76 -13.26
N GLU A 28 -5.42 1.48 -13.10
CA GLU A 28 -6.22 0.57 -12.31
C GLU A 28 -6.15 0.94 -10.84
N ALA A 29 -4.98 1.33 -10.34
CA ALA A 29 -4.84 1.79 -8.98
C ALA A 29 -5.72 3.00 -8.72
N LYS A 30 -5.74 3.96 -9.66
CA LYS A 30 -6.57 5.13 -9.53
C LYS A 30 -8.05 4.75 -9.51
N ALA A 31 -8.46 3.80 -10.34
CA ALA A 31 -9.85 3.36 -10.38
C ALA A 31 -10.27 2.73 -9.05
N LEU A 32 -9.40 1.93 -8.45
CA LEU A 32 -9.69 1.32 -7.15
C LEU A 32 -9.86 2.39 -6.08
N LEU A 33 -8.99 3.38 -6.08
CA LEU A 33 -9.06 4.46 -5.10
C LEU A 33 -10.32 5.30 -5.29
N ASP A 34 -10.64 5.63 -6.55
CA ASP A 34 -11.82 6.43 -6.85
C ASP A 34 -13.11 5.69 -6.49
N ALA A 35 -13.09 4.38 -6.58
CA ALA A 35 -14.26 3.57 -6.26
C ALA A 35 -14.43 3.34 -4.74
N GLY A 36 -13.49 3.81 -3.94
CA GLY A 36 -13.59 3.63 -2.49
C GLY A 36 -13.29 2.22 -2.04
N LEU A 37 -12.56 1.46 -2.83
CA LEU A 37 -12.30 0.05 -2.54
C LEU A 37 -11.00 -0.16 -1.76
N VAL A 38 -10.26 0.88 -1.48
CA VAL A 38 -8.95 0.76 -0.83
C VAL A 38 -9.04 1.27 0.59
N GLN A 39 -8.54 0.48 1.53
CA GLN A 39 -8.49 0.87 2.93
C GLN A 39 -7.04 0.84 3.41
N VAL A 40 -6.69 1.78 4.26
CA VAL A 40 -5.40 1.82 4.92
C VAL A 40 -5.63 1.77 6.41
N ASN A 41 -5.12 0.76 7.06
CA ASN A 41 -5.30 0.56 8.50
C ASN A 41 -6.78 0.59 8.90
N GLY A 42 -7.62 0.01 8.06
CA GLY A 42 -9.04 -0.10 8.34
C GLY A 42 -9.89 1.09 7.93
N ALA A 43 -9.29 2.14 7.39
CA ALA A 43 -10.03 3.33 6.99
C ALA A 43 -9.92 3.53 5.48
N SER A 44 -11.04 3.91 4.87
CA SER A 44 -11.05 4.17 3.44
C SER A 44 -10.10 5.31 3.07
N GLU A 45 -9.32 5.12 2.04
CA GLU A 45 -8.36 6.12 1.60
C GLU A 45 -8.47 6.29 0.09
N ALA A 46 -8.65 7.53 -0.37
CA ALA A 46 -8.78 7.82 -1.80
C ALA A 46 -7.54 8.50 -2.37
N ARG A 47 -6.59 8.92 -1.54
CA ARG A 47 -5.44 9.67 -2.04
C ARG A 47 -4.35 8.73 -2.50
N ARG A 48 -4.03 8.81 -3.77
CA ARG A 48 -2.99 7.97 -4.36
C ARG A 48 -1.62 8.28 -3.79
N GLY A 49 -1.41 9.52 -3.39
CA GLY A 49 -0.12 9.96 -2.87
C GLY A 49 0.07 9.77 -1.37
N ARG A 50 -0.89 9.12 -0.70
CA ARG A 50 -0.70 8.87 0.73
C ARG A 50 0.57 8.07 0.95
N GLN A 51 1.38 8.50 1.91
CA GLN A 51 2.63 7.82 2.23
C GLN A 51 2.38 6.72 3.23
N LEU A 52 2.92 5.56 2.95
CA LEU A 52 2.82 4.38 3.81
C LEU A 52 4.18 4.03 4.35
N ARG A 53 4.22 3.48 5.54
CA ARG A 53 5.45 3.11 6.23
C ARG A 53 5.36 1.68 6.69
N ASP A 54 6.46 1.18 7.22
CA ASP A 54 6.52 -0.16 7.79
C ASP A 54 5.37 -0.37 8.77
N GLY A 55 4.67 -1.45 8.62
CA GLY A 55 3.56 -1.79 9.50
C GLY A 55 2.20 -1.35 9.02
N ASP A 56 2.14 -0.47 8.01
CA ASP A 56 0.84 -0.06 7.49
C ASP A 56 0.19 -1.21 6.72
N VAL A 57 -1.11 -1.37 6.89
CA VAL A 57 -1.87 -2.45 6.26
C VAL A 57 -2.80 -1.85 5.23
N VAL A 58 -2.75 -2.38 4.02
CA VAL A 58 -3.60 -1.93 2.93
C VAL A 58 -4.51 -3.08 2.51
N ALA A 59 -5.78 -2.81 2.38
CA ALA A 59 -6.76 -3.81 1.98
C ALA A 59 -7.51 -3.35 0.74
N VAL A 60 -7.75 -4.27 -0.17
CA VAL A 60 -8.58 -4.04 -1.34
C VAL A 60 -9.50 -5.26 -1.43
N GLY A 61 -10.76 -5.07 -1.11
CA GLY A 61 -11.68 -6.19 -1.05
C GLY A 61 -11.26 -7.15 0.04
N SER A 62 -11.07 -8.42 -0.32
CA SER A 62 -10.65 -9.44 0.64
C SER A 62 -9.14 -9.59 0.70
N ASP A 63 -8.38 -8.86 -0.12
CA ASP A 63 -6.94 -8.96 -0.12
C ASP A 63 -6.35 -7.94 0.85
N GLU A 64 -5.41 -8.38 1.68
CA GLU A 64 -4.71 -7.50 2.59
C GLU A 64 -3.22 -7.70 2.47
N VAL A 65 -2.48 -6.60 2.52
CA VAL A 65 -1.02 -6.66 2.50
C VAL A 65 -0.49 -5.73 3.59
N ARG A 66 0.68 -6.05 4.10
CA ARG A 66 1.35 -5.20 5.08
C ARG A 66 2.66 -4.70 4.50
N VAL A 67 2.92 -3.41 4.65
CA VAL A 67 4.16 -2.81 4.19
C VAL A 67 5.28 -3.18 5.16
N VAL A 68 6.36 -3.67 4.62
CA VAL A 68 7.53 -4.02 5.43
C VAL A 68 8.72 -3.29 4.83
N SER A 69 9.30 -2.36 5.58
CA SER A 69 10.45 -1.64 5.12
C SER A 69 11.70 -2.45 5.42
N SER A 70 12.49 -2.67 4.39
CA SER A 70 13.75 -3.36 4.57
C SER A 70 14.86 -2.39 4.89
N SER A 71 14.55 -1.14 5.01
CA SER A 71 15.53 -0.15 5.36
C SER A 71 15.99 -0.43 6.77
N PRO A 72 17.27 -0.50 6.96
CA PRO A 72 17.78 -0.89 8.19
C PRO A 72 17.75 0.16 9.16
N THR A 73 16.98 0.60 9.55
CA THR A 73 17.00 1.59 10.32
C THR A 73 17.47 1.20 11.51
N SER A 74 18.02 0.97 11.81
CA SER A 74 18.34 0.78 12.77
C SER A 74 18.34 0.29 13.67
N ALA A 75 18.18 -0.03 13.76
CA ALA A 75 18.07 -0.48 14.41
C ALA A 75 18.47 -0.78 15.35
N SER A 76 18.69 -0.85 15.54
CA SER A 76 19.09 -1.22 16.20
C SER A 76 19.12 -1.61 16.65
#